data_04655faf0abc5c1900f6faa60b64e048
#
_entry.id   04655faf0abc5c1900f6faa60b64e048
#
_cell.length_a   1.000
_cell.length_b   1.000
_cell.length_c   1.000
_cell.angle_alpha   90.00
_cell.angle_beta   90.00
_cell.angle_gamma   90.00
#
_symmetry.space_group_name_H-M   'P 1'
#
loop_
_entity.id
_entity.type
_entity.pdbx_description
1 polymer ?
#
loop_
_entity_poly.entity_id
_entity_poly.type
_entity_poly.pdbx_seq_one_letter_code
_entity_poly.pdbx_strand_id
1 'polypeptide(L)'
;MHPFHHAANQPDMPAIIMAGSGDTLTYAQLEAESNRIAHLLRGLGLVRGDTIAILMHNEIDFLPICWAAQRSGLVYVAMSTKLTADEAGYIAQDSGAKAIFCSPALAEVAVAATPALLPAARFCTGAGAPGCTRLHDAIMNMPTTRIADESTGRDMLYSSGTTGRPKGVRGPLPEGPIDQVDALSGMVAALYQFAPGMKYLSPAPLYHAAPLRYCMSVHKFGGTVVVMEKFDPESYLALVDKHHITHSQLVPTMFVRMLKLPDDVRARYDLSSLKVAIHAAAPCPVDVKHAMISWWGPVIFEYYSATEGAGFTAISPQEWLARPGSVGKSILGEIRVLDDDGNRLGPNEVGRIFFHGGGSFSYHNDPEKTASVMSEHGATFGDIGRVDEEGYLFLTDRAAFMIISGGVNVYPQEAENTLISHPEVADVAVFGIPDEVMGEAVHAVVQPRDMGRAGPDLEAELIAYVRERLSHVKCPKRIDFRAELPRHDTGKLYKRLLK
;
A
#
# COMPACT_ATOMS: atom_id res chain seq x y z
N MET A 1 -13.70 12.14 -12.88
CA MET A 1 -14.18 11.75 -14.24
C MET A 1 -13.75 10.32 -14.53
N HIS A 2 -14.27 9.67 -15.56
CA HIS A 2 -13.80 8.35 -16.03
C HIS A 2 -12.78 8.54 -17.18
N PRO A 3 -11.81 7.64 -17.40
CA PRO A 3 -10.84 7.73 -18.50
C PRO A 3 -11.43 7.94 -19.89
N PHE A 4 -12.66 7.51 -20.15
CA PHE A 4 -13.31 7.72 -21.45
C PHE A 4 -13.44 9.21 -21.84
N HIS A 5 -13.55 10.13 -20.88
CA HIS A 5 -13.54 11.56 -21.15
C HIS A 5 -12.19 12.02 -21.71
N HIS A 6 -11.10 11.49 -21.18
CA HIS A 6 -9.75 11.81 -21.64
C HIS A 6 -9.45 11.14 -22.98
N ALA A 7 -9.96 9.90 -23.18
CA ALA A 7 -9.90 9.23 -24.49
C ALA A 7 -10.60 10.01 -25.60
N ALA A 8 -11.72 10.67 -25.29
CA ALA A 8 -12.43 11.51 -26.25
C ALA A 8 -11.74 12.86 -26.54
N ASN A 9 -11.11 13.47 -25.52
CA ASN A 9 -10.56 14.83 -25.64
C ASN A 9 -9.05 14.85 -25.93
N GLN A 10 -8.30 13.82 -25.49
CA GLN A 10 -6.85 13.71 -25.62
C GLN A 10 -6.46 12.25 -25.92
N PRO A 11 -6.92 11.67 -27.05
CA PRO A 11 -6.78 10.24 -27.35
C PRO A 11 -5.34 9.74 -27.35
N ASP A 12 -4.40 10.55 -27.84
CA ASP A 12 -2.99 10.18 -28.02
C ASP A 12 -2.14 10.45 -26.76
N MET A 13 -2.72 11.05 -25.72
CA MET A 13 -2.00 11.28 -24.48
C MET A 13 -1.68 9.94 -23.81
N PRO A 14 -0.42 9.69 -23.38
CA PRO A 14 -0.07 8.50 -22.62
C PRO A 14 -0.88 8.42 -21.31
N ALA A 15 -1.60 7.33 -21.13
CA ALA A 15 -2.26 6.99 -19.87
C ALA A 15 -1.33 6.17 -18.98
N ILE A 16 -0.64 5.17 -19.56
CA ILE A 16 0.26 4.25 -18.85
C ILE A 16 1.58 4.18 -19.62
N ILE A 17 2.69 4.23 -18.90
CA ILE A 17 4.04 3.95 -19.41
C ILE A 17 4.69 2.93 -18.47
N MET A 18 5.13 1.80 -18.99
CA MET A 18 5.95 0.84 -18.23
C MET A 18 7.40 1.32 -18.17
N ALA A 19 7.95 1.40 -16.97
CA ALA A 19 9.27 2.01 -16.75
C ALA A 19 10.42 1.19 -17.35
N GLY A 20 10.35 -0.15 -17.26
CA GLY A 20 11.37 -1.06 -17.70
C GLY A 20 11.26 -1.40 -19.20
N SER A 21 10.08 -1.85 -19.66
CA SER A 21 9.87 -2.23 -21.06
C SER A 21 9.72 -1.01 -21.98
N GLY A 22 9.24 0.12 -21.49
CA GLY A 22 8.88 1.30 -22.27
C GLY A 22 7.53 1.18 -22.98
N ASP A 23 6.80 0.10 -22.78
CA ASP A 23 5.48 -0.10 -23.35
C ASP A 23 4.53 1.02 -22.89
N THR A 24 3.73 1.51 -23.82
CA THR A 24 2.85 2.66 -23.56
C THR A 24 1.45 2.37 -24.07
N LEU A 25 0.44 2.70 -23.25
CA LEU A 25 -0.95 2.82 -23.68
C LEU A 25 -1.39 4.27 -23.60
N THR A 26 -1.97 4.76 -24.71
CA THR A 26 -2.65 6.05 -24.72
C THR A 26 -4.02 5.95 -24.08
N TYR A 27 -4.68 7.09 -23.81
CA TYR A 27 -6.05 7.08 -23.29
C TYR A 27 -7.04 6.40 -24.24
N ALA A 28 -6.87 6.58 -25.55
CA ALA A 28 -7.69 5.86 -26.55
C ALA A 28 -7.50 4.34 -26.47
N GLN A 29 -6.26 3.90 -26.31
CA GLN A 29 -5.95 2.48 -26.16
C GLN A 29 -6.44 1.91 -24.83
N LEU A 30 -6.25 2.64 -23.71
CA LEU A 30 -6.78 2.24 -22.40
C LEU A 30 -8.31 2.08 -22.45
N GLU A 31 -9.01 3.02 -23.10
CA GLU A 31 -10.46 2.97 -23.28
C GLU A 31 -10.88 1.76 -24.12
N ALA A 32 -10.20 1.54 -25.26
CA ALA A 32 -10.49 0.40 -26.14
C ALA A 32 -10.26 -0.95 -25.44
N GLU A 33 -9.11 -1.12 -24.76
CA GLU A 33 -8.78 -2.37 -24.07
C GLU A 33 -9.73 -2.65 -22.90
N SER A 34 -10.03 -1.63 -22.09
CA SER A 34 -10.98 -1.82 -20.99
C SER A 34 -12.39 -2.15 -21.46
N ASN A 35 -12.83 -1.61 -22.62
CA ASN A 35 -14.10 -1.98 -23.24
C ASN A 35 -14.10 -3.43 -23.74
N ARG A 36 -13.05 -3.87 -24.46
CA ARG A 36 -12.92 -5.24 -24.93
C ARG A 36 -13.00 -6.24 -23.78
N ILE A 37 -12.26 -5.97 -22.69
CA ILE A 37 -12.29 -6.81 -21.49
C ILE A 37 -13.67 -6.77 -20.82
N ALA A 38 -14.35 -5.63 -20.78
CA ALA A 38 -15.70 -5.52 -20.25
C ALA A 38 -16.70 -6.38 -21.04
N HIS A 39 -16.61 -6.35 -22.39
CA HIS A 39 -17.41 -7.25 -23.24
C HIS A 39 -17.10 -8.72 -23.02
N LEU A 40 -15.82 -9.10 -22.87
CA LEU A 40 -15.41 -10.46 -22.49
C LEU A 40 -16.07 -10.90 -21.18
N LEU A 41 -16.02 -10.05 -20.14
CA LEU A 41 -16.62 -10.35 -18.83
C LEU A 41 -18.14 -10.49 -18.92
N ARG A 42 -18.83 -9.68 -19.71
CA ARG A 42 -20.27 -9.85 -20.01
C ARG A 42 -20.55 -11.14 -20.79
N GLY A 43 -19.68 -11.50 -21.73
CA GLY A 43 -19.77 -12.76 -22.48
C GLY A 43 -19.65 -14.01 -21.58
N LEU A 44 -18.96 -13.91 -20.47
CA LEU A 44 -18.89 -14.93 -19.42
C LEU A 44 -20.11 -14.92 -18.48
N GLY A 45 -21.06 -14.01 -18.67
CA GLY A 45 -22.25 -13.88 -17.83
C GLY A 45 -22.03 -13.15 -16.50
N LEU A 46 -20.90 -12.43 -16.31
CA LEU A 46 -20.69 -11.66 -15.10
C LEU A 46 -21.59 -10.41 -15.09
N VAL A 47 -22.24 -10.17 -13.96
CA VAL A 47 -23.14 -9.04 -13.73
C VAL A 47 -22.67 -8.16 -12.57
N ARG A 48 -23.28 -7.00 -12.38
CA ARG A 48 -22.96 -6.08 -11.29
C ARG A 48 -22.92 -6.81 -9.94
N GLY A 49 -21.83 -6.61 -9.21
CA GLY A 49 -21.57 -7.25 -7.90
C GLY A 49 -20.79 -8.54 -7.94
N ASP A 50 -20.63 -9.16 -9.12
CA ASP A 50 -19.76 -10.32 -9.29
C ASP A 50 -18.28 -9.95 -9.12
N THR A 51 -17.46 -10.93 -8.78
CA THR A 51 -16.06 -10.72 -8.45
C THR A 51 -15.13 -11.32 -9.50
N ILE A 52 -14.05 -10.61 -9.82
CA ILE A 52 -12.88 -11.14 -10.54
C ILE A 52 -11.64 -11.07 -9.65
N ALA A 53 -10.72 -12.00 -9.85
CA ALA A 53 -9.41 -12.04 -9.19
C ALA A 53 -8.31 -11.58 -10.16
N ILE A 54 -7.29 -10.90 -9.63
CA ILE A 54 -6.14 -10.41 -10.40
C ILE A 54 -4.87 -10.85 -9.66
N LEU A 55 -4.14 -11.82 -10.20
CA LEU A 55 -2.87 -12.35 -9.68
C LEU A 55 -1.75 -12.00 -10.66
N MET A 56 -1.33 -10.74 -10.65
CA MET A 56 -0.43 -10.19 -11.67
C MET A 56 0.70 -9.38 -11.07
N HIS A 57 1.86 -9.42 -11.72
CA HIS A 57 2.90 -8.41 -11.54
C HIS A 57 2.44 -7.05 -12.09
N ASN A 58 3.26 -6.01 -11.88
CA ASN A 58 3.05 -4.74 -12.54
C ASN A 58 3.30 -4.91 -14.05
N GLU A 59 2.24 -4.98 -14.82
CA GLU A 59 2.24 -5.18 -16.27
C GLU A 59 1.28 -4.19 -16.92
N ILE A 60 1.44 -3.98 -18.21
CA ILE A 60 0.66 -3.00 -18.99
C ILE A 60 -0.85 -3.27 -18.94
N ASP A 61 -1.26 -4.55 -18.84
CA ASP A 61 -2.65 -4.99 -18.82
C ASP A 61 -3.34 -4.82 -17.46
N PHE A 62 -2.60 -4.56 -16.38
CA PHE A 62 -3.15 -4.52 -15.02
C PHE A 62 -4.25 -3.47 -14.86
N LEU A 63 -3.97 -2.23 -15.22
CA LEU A 63 -4.93 -1.13 -15.08
C LEU A 63 -6.09 -1.21 -16.09
N PRO A 64 -5.92 -1.62 -17.36
CA PRO A 64 -7.02 -1.96 -18.25
C PRO A 64 -8.03 -2.96 -17.69
N ILE A 65 -7.55 -4.04 -17.04
CA ILE A 65 -8.40 -5.03 -16.36
C ILE A 65 -9.19 -4.39 -15.20
N CYS A 66 -8.52 -3.57 -14.38
CA CYS A 66 -9.18 -2.85 -13.28
C CYS A 66 -10.27 -1.89 -13.82
N TRP A 67 -9.99 -1.14 -14.90
CA TRP A 67 -10.98 -0.25 -15.53
C TRP A 67 -12.13 -1.00 -16.18
N ALA A 68 -11.87 -2.18 -16.76
CA ALA A 68 -12.92 -3.05 -17.28
C ALA A 68 -13.85 -3.55 -16.17
N ALA A 69 -13.30 -3.98 -15.05
CA ALA A 69 -14.09 -4.39 -13.88
C ALA A 69 -14.88 -3.21 -13.30
N GLN A 70 -14.22 -2.04 -13.18
CA GLN A 70 -14.83 -0.84 -12.62
C GLN A 70 -16.05 -0.38 -13.46
N ARG A 71 -15.94 -0.33 -14.81
CA ARG A 71 -17.07 0.05 -15.67
C ARG A 71 -18.16 -1.01 -15.77
N SER A 72 -17.83 -2.25 -15.46
CA SER A 72 -18.78 -3.37 -15.46
C SER A 72 -19.51 -3.56 -14.14
N GLY A 73 -19.32 -2.71 -13.14
CA GLY A 73 -19.93 -2.85 -11.83
C GLY A 73 -19.41 -4.04 -11.03
N LEU A 74 -18.24 -4.58 -11.38
CA LEU A 74 -17.68 -5.76 -10.74
C LEU A 74 -16.83 -5.38 -9.53
N VAL A 75 -16.67 -6.35 -8.65
CA VAL A 75 -15.67 -6.31 -7.59
C VAL A 75 -14.37 -6.92 -8.15
N TYR A 76 -13.24 -6.22 -8.02
CA TYR A 76 -11.95 -6.75 -8.42
C TYR A 76 -11.01 -6.90 -7.24
N VAL A 77 -10.42 -8.11 -7.12
CA VAL A 77 -9.57 -8.54 -6.02
C VAL A 77 -8.15 -8.67 -6.53
N ALA A 78 -7.35 -7.63 -6.29
CA ALA A 78 -5.92 -7.68 -6.59
C ALA A 78 -5.18 -8.45 -5.49
N MET A 79 -4.48 -9.52 -5.88
CA MET A 79 -3.81 -10.45 -4.97
C MET A 79 -2.29 -10.30 -5.04
N SER A 80 -1.62 -10.46 -3.89
CA SER A 80 -0.15 -10.45 -3.85
C SER A 80 0.45 -11.58 -4.69
N THR A 81 1.47 -11.25 -5.46
CA THR A 81 2.21 -12.20 -6.30
C THR A 81 3.08 -13.18 -5.51
N LYS A 82 3.16 -13.01 -4.19
CA LYS A 82 3.93 -13.87 -3.27
C LYS A 82 3.07 -14.92 -2.56
N LEU A 83 1.79 -14.97 -2.85
CA LEU A 83 0.89 -15.97 -2.28
C LEU A 83 1.21 -17.36 -2.84
N THR A 84 1.12 -18.35 -1.95
CA THR A 84 1.06 -19.75 -2.36
C THR A 84 -0.26 -20.07 -3.06
N ALA A 85 -0.36 -21.20 -3.74
CA ALA A 85 -1.59 -21.63 -4.40
C ALA A 85 -2.75 -21.76 -3.39
N ASP A 86 -2.49 -22.25 -2.19
CA ASP A 86 -3.50 -22.42 -1.14
C ASP A 86 -4.01 -21.07 -0.62
N GLU A 87 -3.11 -20.11 -0.41
CA GLU A 87 -3.47 -18.75 0.03
C GLU A 87 -4.26 -18.00 -1.05
N ALA A 88 -3.81 -18.07 -2.30
CA ALA A 88 -4.51 -17.50 -3.44
C ALA A 88 -5.87 -18.19 -3.65
N GLY A 89 -5.93 -19.52 -3.48
CA GLY A 89 -7.14 -20.31 -3.54
C GLY A 89 -8.16 -19.93 -2.48
N TYR A 90 -7.70 -19.71 -1.25
CA TYR A 90 -8.57 -19.20 -0.20
C TYR A 90 -9.20 -17.85 -0.59
N ILE A 91 -8.39 -16.90 -1.07
CA ILE A 91 -8.89 -15.57 -1.47
C ILE A 91 -9.85 -15.66 -2.65
N ALA A 92 -9.53 -16.46 -3.67
CA ALA A 92 -10.39 -16.65 -4.84
C ALA A 92 -11.75 -17.27 -4.45
N GLN A 93 -11.75 -18.26 -3.54
CA GLN A 93 -12.96 -18.89 -3.04
C GLN A 93 -13.78 -17.96 -2.13
N ASP A 94 -13.14 -17.33 -1.15
CA ASP A 94 -13.80 -16.44 -0.19
C ASP A 94 -14.42 -15.23 -0.89
N SER A 95 -13.74 -14.66 -1.87
CA SER A 95 -14.24 -13.53 -2.66
C SER A 95 -15.32 -13.92 -3.67
N GLY A 96 -15.53 -15.22 -3.92
CA GLY A 96 -16.44 -15.71 -4.94
C GLY A 96 -16.01 -15.33 -6.36
N ALA A 97 -14.71 -15.30 -6.64
CA ALA A 97 -14.18 -14.92 -7.95
C ALA A 97 -14.71 -15.85 -9.07
N LYS A 98 -15.33 -15.25 -10.10
CA LYS A 98 -15.87 -15.96 -11.27
C LYS A 98 -14.91 -15.97 -12.46
N ALA A 99 -13.88 -15.15 -12.44
CA ALA A 99 -12.79 -15.17 -13.41
C ALA A 99 -11.48 -14.74 -12.70
N ILE A 100 -10.35 -15.18 -13.26
CA ILE A 100 -9.02 -14.79 -12.78
C ILE A 100 -8.15 -14.35 -13.95
N PHE A 101 -7.40 -13.26 -13.72
CA PHE A 101 -6.36 -12.75 -14.61
C PHE A 101 -5.00 -12.94 -13.94
N CYS A 102 -4.03 -13.47 -14.67
CA CYS A 102 -2.70 -13.72 -14.12
C CYS A 102 -1.57 -13.36 -15.09
N SER A 103 -0.41 -13.05 -14.53
CA SER A 103 0.85 -13.01 -15.28
C SER A 103 1.31 -14.40 -15.69
N PRO A 104 2.05 -14.58 -16.79
CA PRO A 104 2.55 -15.90 -17.22
C PRO A 104 3.34 -16.63 -16.13
N ALA A 105 4.17 -15.92 -15.38
CA ALA A 105 4.96 -16.49 -14.28
C ALA A 105 4.12 -17.01 -13.09
N LEU A 106 2.86 -16.59 -12.99
CA LEU A 106 1.94 -16.96 -11.90
C LEU A 106 0.81 -17.89 -12.35
N ALA A 107 0.84 -18.35 -13.61
CA ALA A 107 -0.24 -19.15 -14.19
C ALA A 107 -0.44 -20.48 -13.46
N GLU A 108 0.63 -21.17 -13.06
CA GLU A 108 0.53 -22.41 -12.28
C GLU A 108 -0.19 -22.18 -10.94
N VAL A 109 0.17 -21.10 -10.24
CA VAL A 109 -0.49 -20.70 -8.99
C VAL A 109 -1.95 -20.36 -9.24
N ALA A 110 -2.26 -19.58 -10.29
CA ALA A 110 -3.63 -19.20 -10.64
C ALA A 110 -4.51 -20.41 -10.98
N VAL A 111 -3.99 -21.36 -11.74
CA VAL A 111 -4.71 -22.60 -12.09
C VAL A 111 -4.97 -23.45 -10.86
N ALA A 112 -3.96 -23.66 -10.02
CA ALA A 112 -4.07 -24.42 -8.78
C ALA A 112 -5.02 -23.74 -7.76
N ALA A 113 -4.99 -22.42 -7.68
CA ALA A 113 -5.85 -21.62 -6.80
C ALA A 113 -7.33 -21.63 -7.22
N THR A 114 -7.65 -21.88 -8.49
CA THR A 114 -9.01 -21.79 -9.02
C THR A 114 -9.48 -23.07 -9.72
N PRO A 115 -9.44 -24.26 -9.06
CA PRO A 115 -9.77 -25.53 -9.69
C PRO A 115 -11.23 -25.58 -10.18
N ALA A 116 -12.13 -24.85 -9.54
CA ALA A 116 -13.54 -24.78 -9.91
C ALA A 116 -13.84 -23.92 -11.16
N LEU A 117 -12.92 -23.05 -11.57
CA LEU A 117 -13.10 -22.24 -12.78
C LEU A 117 -12.76 -23.06 -14.03
N LEU A 118 -13.55 -22.86 -15.08
CA LEU A 118 -13.22 -23.39 -16.41
C LEU A 118 -12.00 -22.65 -16.99
N PRO A 119 -11.21 -23.29 -17.88
CA PRO A 119 -10.09 -22.60 -18.57
C PRO A 119 -10.51 -21.32 -19.28
N ALA A 120 -11.75 -21.26 -19.80
CA ALA A 120 -12.32 -20.06 -20.42
C ALA A 120 -12.58 -18.87 -19.47
N ALA A 121 -12.48 -19.08 -18.17
CA ALA A 121 -12.57 -18.03 -17.13
C ALA A 121 -11.22 -17.73 -16.45
N ARG A 122 -10.12 -18.34 -16.95
CA ARG A 122 -8.74 -18.07 -16.52
C ARG A 122 -8.00 -17.40 -17.68
N PHE A 123 -7.56 -16.19 -17.46
CA PHE A 123 -6.88 -15.40 -18.48
C PHE A 123 -5.43 -15.14 -18.10
N CYS A 124 -4.52 -15.36 -19.04
CA CYS A 124 -3.10 -15.07 -18.88
C CYS A 124 -2.68 -13.99 -19.86
N THR A 125 -1.94 -13.01 -19.36
CA THR A 125 -1.36 -11.90 -20.14
C THR A 125 -0.17 -12.35 -21.01
N GLY A 126 0.41 -11.45 -21.76
CA GLY A 126 1.63 -11.69 -22.53
C GLY A 126 1.56 -12.87 -23.48
N ALA A 127 2.51 -13.80 -23.36
CA ALA A 127 2.57 -15.01 -24.21
C ALA A 127 1.51 -16.07 -23.92
N GLY A 128 0.74 -15.90 -22.82
CA GLY A 128 -0.17 -16.93 -22.33
C GLY A 128 0.55 -18.05 -21.56
N ALA A 129 -0.22 -18.99 -20.99
CA ALA A 129 0.32 -20.13 -20.27
C ALA A 129 -0.65 -21.31 -20.29
N PRO A 130 -0.16 -22.57 -20.07
CA PRO A 130 -1.02 -23.75 -19.98
C PRO A 130 -2.12 -23.61 -18.92
N GLY A 131 -3.32 -24.08 -19.23
CA GLY A 131 -4.47 -24.02 -18.32
C GLY A 131 -5.20 -22.68 -18.26
N CYS A 132 -4.73 -21.68 -19.00
CA CYS A 132 -5.32 -20.36 -19.13
C CYS A 132 -5.56 -20.01 -20.60
N THR A 133 -6.57 -19.21 -20.86
CA THR A 133 -6.79 -18.58 -22.16
C THR A 133 -5.89 -17.34 -22.26
N ARG A 134 -5.18 -17.15 -23.38
CA ARG A 134 -4.40 -15.92 -23.59
C ARG A 134 -5.34 -14.73 -23.68
N LEU A 135 -5.13 -13.72 -22.84
CA LEU A 135 -6.03 -12.56 -22.75
C LEU A 135 -6.16 -11.84 -24.10
N HIS A 136 -5.05 -11.57 -24.77
CA HIS A 136 -5.04 -10.89 -26.07
C HIS A 136 -5.95 -11.61 -27.11
N ASP A 137 -5.86 -12.96 -27.18
CA ASP A 137 -6.66 -13.73 -28.14
C ASP A 137 -8.14 -13.72 -27.77
N ALA A 138 -8.45 -13.69 -26.47
CA ALA A 138 -9.83 -13.64 -25.99
C ALA A 138 -10.52 -12.30 -26.29
N ILE A 139 -9.75 -11.20 -26.33
CA ILE A 139 -10.32 -9.85 -26.49
C ILE A 139 -10.15 -9.25 -27.90
N MET A 140 -9.28 -9.82 -28.74
CA MET A 140 -8.93 -9.21 -30.05
C MET A 140 -10.14 -8.89 -30.95
N ASN A 141 -11.20 -9.70 -30.88
CA ASN A 141 -12.41 -9.53 -31.66
C ASN A 141 -13.59 -8.93 -30.85
N MET A 142 -13.36 -8.54 -29.59
CA MET A 142 -14.39 -7.91 -28.77
C MET A 142 -14.58 -6.44 -29.18
N PRO A 143 -15.81 -5.90 -29.02
CA PRO A 143 -16.09 -4.49 -29.34
C PRO A 143 -15.24 -3.54 -28.49
N THR A 144 -14.82 -2.45 -29.11
CA THR A 144 -14.14 -1.33 -28.42
C THR A 144 -15.11 -0.28 -27.89
N THR A 145 -16.40 -0.43 -28.18
CA THR A 145 -17.48 0.42 -27.69
C THR A 145 -17.87 0.05 -26.26
N ARG A 146 -18.40 1.03 -25.54
CA ARG A 146 -18.87 0.84 -24.16
C ARG A 146 -19.97 -0.23 -24.09
N ILE A 147 -20.02 -1.01 -23.00
CA ILE A 147 -21.12 -1.92 -22.70
C ILE A 147 -22.40 -1.10 -22.39
N ALA A 148 -23.56 -1.66 -22.69
CA ALA A 148 -24.84 -0.93 -22.57
C ALA A 148 -25.28 -0.70 -21.11
N ASP A 149 -24.82 -1.56 -20.18
CA ASP A 149 -25.22 -1.59 -18.78
C ASP A 149 -24.09 -1.18 -17.82
N GLU A 150 -23.29 -0.17 -18.23
CA GLU A 150 -22.21 0.34 -17.38
C GLU A 150 -22.70 0.73 -15.99
N SER A 151 -21.93 0.33 -14.99
CA SER A 151 -22.18 0.68 -13.60
C SER A 151 -20.84 0.68 -12.83
N THR A 152 -20.77 1.42 -11.74
CA THR A 152 -19.51 1.57 -11.01
C THR A 152 -19.21 0.34 -10.17
N GLY A 153 -18.06 -0.30 -10.46
CA GLY A 153 -17.45 -1.34 -9.64
C GLY A 153 -16.43 -0.76 -8.65
N ARG A 154 -15.81 -1.64 -7.87
CA ARG A 154 -14.79 -1.24 -6.89
C ARG A 154 -13.83 -2.36 -6.57
N ASP A 155 -12.69 -2.00 -6.00
CA ASP A 155 -11.76 -2.94 -5.41
C ASP A 155 -12.30 -3.55 -4.11
N MET A 156 -11.94 -4.82 -3.87
CA MET A 156 -11.99 -5.47 -2.56
C MET A 156 -10.60 -6.05 -2.30
N LEU A 157 -9.89 -5.50 -1.33
CA LEU A 157 -8.51 -5.88 -1.08
C LEU A 157 -8.41 -6.70 0.21
N TYR A 158 -7.60 -7.74 0.17
CA TYR A 158 -7.36 -8.62 1.29
C TYR A 158 -6.21 -8.08 2.13
N SER A 159 -6.50 -7.74 3.39
CA SER A 159 -5.46 -7.36 4.34
C SER A 159 -4.81 -8.61 4.92
N SER A 160 -3.47 -8.61 5.04
CA SER A 160 -2.75 -9.61 5.83
C SER A 160 -3.09 -9.37 7.30
N GLY A 161 -4.14 -10.01 7.81
CA GLY A 161 -4.49 -9.93 9.21
C GLY A 161 -3.29 -10.27 10.11
N THR A 162 -3.12 -9.55 11.23
CA THR A 162 -2.05 -9.81 12.20
C THR A 162 -2.22 -11.16 12.92
N THR A 163 -3.41 -11.76 12.84
CA THR A 163 -3.82 -12.89 13.68
C THR A 163 -4.46 -14.06 12.93
N GLY A 164 -4.34 -14.17 11.58
CA GLY A 164 -5.02 -15.26 10.88
C GLY A 164 -5.00 -15.14 9.35
N ARG A 165 -6.00 -15.76 8.71
CA ARG A 165 -6.18 -15.71 7.25
C ARG A 165 -6.44 -14.28 6.77
N PRO A 166 -6.02 -13.92 5.54
CA PRO A 166 -6.34 -12.63 4.93
C PRO A 166 -7.84 -12.35 4.92
N LYS A 167 -8.24 -11.09 5.13
CA LYS A 167 -9.64 -10.67 5.17
C LYS A 167 -9.92 -9.65 4.08
N GLY A 168 -10.96 -9.90 3.30
CA GLY A 168 -11.42 -8.96 2.27
C GLY A 168 -12.08 -7.74 2.92
N VAL A 169 -11.57 -6.57 2.61
CA VAL A 169 -12.19 -5.31 3.06
C VAL A 169 -13.16 -4.83 1.98
N ARG A 170 -14.45 -4.84 2.30
CA ARG A 170 -15.51 -4.51 1.36
C ARG A 170 -16.27 -3.27 1.80
N GLY A 171 -16.45 -2.35 0.88
CA GLY A 171 -17.43 -1.28 1.01
C GLY A 171 -18.64 -1.51 0.10
N PRO A 172 -19.72 -0.73 0.21
CA PRO A 172 -20.86 -0.80 -0.70
C PRO A 172 -20.43 -0.46 -2.13
N LEU A 173 -21.05 -1.10 -3.13
CA LEU A 173 -20.86 -0.70 -4.53
C LEU A 173 -21.42 0.71 -4.72
N PRO A 174 -20.65 1.60 -5.39
CA PRO A 174 -21.13 2.97 -5.62
C PRO A 174 -22.41 2.99 -6.47
N GLU A 175 -23.32 3.86 -6.11
CA GLU A 175 -24.51 4.18 -6.93
C GLU A 175 -24.19 5.36 -7.86
N GLY A 176 -24.93 5.45 -8.95
CA GLY A 176 -24.79 6.56 -9.91
C GLY A 176 -23.89 6.25 -11.11
N PRO A 177 -23.64 7.25 -11.96
CA PRO A 177 -22.92 7.10 -13.22
C PRO A 177 -21.43 6.83 -12.98
N ILE A 178 -20.79 6.09 -13.90
CA ILE A 178 -19.38 5.66 -13.78
C ILE A 178 -18.38 6.83 -13.79
N ASP A 179 -18.75 7.98 -14.28
CA ASP A 179 -17.91 9.18 -14.37
C ASP A 179 -18.01 10.10 -13.15
N GLN A 180 -18.84 9.74 -12.17
CA GLN A 180 -18.86 10.43 -10.89
C GLN A 180 -17.52 10.27 -10.17
N VAL A 181 -16.97 11.37 -9.69
CA VAL A 181 -15.75 11.35 -8.86
C VAL A 181 -16.13 10.82 -7.47
N ASP A 182 -15.52 9.70 -7.07
CA ASP A 182 -15.70 9.17 -5.73
C ASP A 182 -14.99 10.03 -4.67
N ALA A 183 -15.45 9.92 -3.42
CA ALA A 183 -14.96 10.74 -2.32
C ALA A 183 -13.45 10.63 -2.10
N LEU A 184 -12.87 9.42 -2.23
CA LEU A 184 -11.43 9.22 -2.07
C LEU A 184 -10.65 9.95 -3.16
N SER A 185 -11.04 9.75 -4.44
CA SER A 185 -10.37 10.41 -5.57
C SER A 185 -10.48 11.93 -5.48
N GLY A 186 -11.65 12.47 -5.07
CA GLY A 186 -11.84 13.89 -4.84
C GLY A 186 -10.96 14.44 -3.71
N MET A 187 -10.89 13.71 -2.60
CA MET A 187 -10.06 14.07 -1.44
C MET A 187 -8.57 14.09 -1.79
N VAL A 188 -8.04 13.04 -2.42
CA VAL A 188 -6.61 12.99 -2.78
C VAL A 188 -6.26 14.04 -3.83
N ALA A 189 -7.19 14.33 -4.77
CA ALA A 189 -6.97 15.40 -5.74
C ALA A 189 -6.88 16.78 -5.09
N ALA A 190 -7.71 17.06 -4.10
CA ALA A 190 -7.68 18.32 -3.35
C ALA A 190 -6.40 18.44 -2.50
N LEU A 191 -6.03 17.36 -1.78
CA LEU A 191 -4.84 17.34 -0.91
C LEU A 191 -3.52 17.43 -1.68
N TYR A 192 -3.45 16.77 -2.82
CA TYR A 192 -2.20 16.57 -3.57
C TYR A 192 -2.22 17.20 -4.95
N GLN A 193 -3.17 18.09 -5.23
CA GLN A 193 -3.25 18.92 -6.45
C GLN A 193 -3.26 18.09 -7.74
N PHE A 194 -4.02 16.99 -7.77
CA PHE A 194 -4.17 16.19 -8.98
C PHE A 194 -4.86 17.00 -10.07
N ALA A 195 -4.22 17.11 -11.22
CA ALA A 195 -4.70 17.92 -12.35
C ALA A 195 -4.34 17.27 -13.69
N PRO A 196 -5.02 17.64 -14.77
CA PRO A 196 -4.67 17.18 -16.11
C PRO A 196 -3.20 17.46 -16.46
N GLY A 197 -2.56 16.51 -17.13
CA GLY A 197 -1.15 16.59 -17.52
C GLY A 197 -0.14 16.29 -16.42
N MET A 198 -0.59 15.95 -15.18
CA MET A 198 0.32 15.44 -14.16
C MET A 198 0.99 14.14 -14.61
N LYS A 199 2.22 13.93 -14.18
CA LYS A 199 2.96 12.69 -14.39
C LYS A 199 3.24 12.03 -13.05
N TYR A 200 2.71 10.84 -12.87
CA TYR A 200 2.75 10.11 -11.61
C TYR A 200 3.62 8.87 -11.73
N LEU A 201 4.63 8.73 -10.88
CA LEU A 201 5.46 7.53 -10.79
C LEU A 201 4.91 6.60 -9.71
N SER A 202 4.57 5.36 -10.11
CA SER A 202 4.11 4.29 -9.22
C SER A 202 5.22 3.25 -9.02
N PRO A 203 5.99 3.31 -7.93
CA PRO A 203 7.12 2.40 -7.69
C PRO A 203 6.73 1.11 -6.97
N ALA A 204 5.51 1.01 -6.46
CA ALA A 204 5.05 -0.11 -5.65
C ALA A 204 4.12 -1.05 -6.43
N PRO A 205 3.95 -2.31 -5.98
CA PRO A 205 3.05 -3.26 -6.64
C PRO A 205 1.60 -2.79 -6.65
N LEU A 206 0.95 -2.89 -7.82
CA LEU A 206 -0.43 -2.46 -8.03
C LEU A 206 -1.49 -3.32 -7.31
N TYR A 207 -1.13 -4.47 -6.78
CA TYR A 207 -2.06 -5.26 -5.98
C TYR A 207 -2.27 -4.71 -4.55
N HIS A 208 -1.62 -3.61 -4.17
CA HIS A 208 -1.86 -2.92 -2.91
C HIS A 208 -2.84 -1.76 -3.06
N ALA A 209 -3.53 -1.44 -1.95
CA ALA A 209 -4.57 -0.42 -1.92
C ALA A 209 -4.11 0.95 -2.45
N ALA A 210 -3.02 1.47 -1.90
CA ALA A 210 -2.57 2.81 -2.25
C ALA A 210 -2.06 2.89 -3.71
N PRO A 211 -1.10 2.06 -4.16
CA PRO A 211 -0.65 2.12 -5.55
C PRO A 211 -1.79 2.00 -6.56
N LEU A 212 -2.72 1.05 -6.37
CA LEU A 212 -3.86 0.86 -7.26
C LEU A 212 -4.79 2.07 -7.29
N ARG A 213 -5.26 2.49 -6.10
CA ARG A 213 -6.24 3.57 -5.97
C ARG A 213 -5.68 4.91 -6.45
N TYR A 214 -4.38 5.18 -6.19
CA TYR A 214 -3.72 6.40 -6.69
C TYR A 214 -3.57 6.37 -8.21
N CYS A 215 -3.12 5.27 -8.82
CA CYS A 215 -3.03 5.16 -10.29
C CYS A 215 -4.39 5.36 -10.95
N MET A 216 -5.46 4.72 -10.43
CA MET A 216 -6.80 4.92 -10.95
C MET A 216 -7.30 6.36 -10.75
N SER A 217 -6.96 7.00 -9.62
CA SER A 217 -7.29 8.41 -9.39
C SER A 217 -6.56 9.33 -10.38
N VAL A 218 -5.27 9.07 -10.66
CA VAL A 218 -4.51 9.81 -11.69
C VAL A 218 -5.21 9.77 -13.04
N HIS A 219 -5.67 8.60 -13.47
CA HIS A 219 -6.43 8.44 -14.70
C HIS A 219 -7.76 9.22 -14.71
N LYS A 220 -8.46 9.29 -13.56
CA LYS A 220 -9.70 10.09 -13.44
C LYS A 220 -9.44 11.58 -13.67
N PHE A 221 -8.27 12.06 -13.33
CA PHE A 221 -7.87 13.47 -13.49
C PHE A 221 -7.05 13.76 -14.75
N GLY A 222 -6.86 12.79 -15.65
CA GLY A 222 -6.18 12.97 -16.93
C GLY A 222 -4.67 13.10 -16.80
N GLY A 223 -4.07 12.38 -15.88
CA GLY A 223 -2.62 12.28 -15.72
C GLY A 223 -2.04 11.04 -16.41
N THR A 224 -0.73 11.00 -16.57
CA THR A 224 0.03 9.84 -17.04
C THR A 224 0.59 9.07 -15.83
N VAL A 225 0.39 7.75 -15.80
CA VAL A 225 0.99 6.86 -14.80
C VAL A 225 2.22 6.19 -15.40
N VAL A 226 3.39 6.41 -14.80
CA VAL A 226 4.61 5.65 -15.08
C VAL A 226 4.71 4.54 -14.02
N VAL A 227 4.66 3.28 -14.45
CA VAL A 227 4.64 2.12 -13.56
C VAL A 227 5.99 1.45 -13.55
N MET A 228 6.62 1.31 -12.37
CA MET A 228 7.80 0.48 -12.21
C MET A 228 7.37 -0.99 -12.04
N GLU A 229 8.00 -1.88 -12.79
CA GLU A 229 7.80 -3.34 -12.64
C GLU A 229 8.34 -3.81 -11.29
N LYS A 230 9.43 -3.21 -10.85
CA LYS A 230 10.07 -3.45 -9.55
C LYS A 230 10.79 -2.17 -9.10
N PHE A 231 10.64 -1.84 -7.81
CA PHE A 231 11.36 -0.70 -7.23
C PHE A 231 12.87 -0.95 -7.19
N ASP A 232 13.61 -0.02 -7.77
CA ASP A 232 15.05 0.15 -7.62
C ASP A 232 15.34 1.62 -7.32
N PRO A 233 16.17 1.94 -6.29
CA PRO A 233 16.34 3.32 -5.83
C PRO A 233 16.99 4.25 -6.85
N GLU A 234 17.98 3.80 -7.62
CA GLU A 234 18.63 4.62 -8.65
C GLU A 234 17.71 4.77 -9.88
N SER A 235 17.07 3.68 -10.30
CA SER A 235 16.10 3.71 -11.40
C SER A 235 14.92 4.66 -11.10
N TYR A 236 14.47 4.74 -9.84
CA TYR A 236 13.44 5.69 -9.45
C TYR A 236 13.87 7.14 -9.72
N LEU A 237 15.10 7.53 -9.31
CA LEU A 237 15.62 8.87 -9.55
C LEU A 237 15.76 9.17 -11.04
N ALA A 238 16.29 8.22 -11.81
CA ALA A 238 16.43 8.34 -13.26
C ALA A 238 15.06 8.51 -13.96
N LEU A 239 14.00 7.85 -13.48
CA LEU A 239 12.65 7.98 -14.02
C LEU A 239 12.02 9.34 -13.68
N VAL A 240 12.28 9.87 -12.48
CA VAL A 240 11.83 11.22 -12.10
C VAL A 240 12.39 12.24 -13.08
N ASP A 241 13.70 12.19 -13.34
CA ASP A 241 14.39 13.06 -14.29
C ASP A 241 13.86 12.85 -15.73
N LYS A 242 13.97 11.61 -16.24
CA LYS A 242 13.61 11.26 -17.62
C LYS A 242 12.18 11.65 -18.01
N HIS A 243 11.22 11.40 -17.14
CA HIS A 243 9.81 11.64 -17.42
C HIS A 243 9.28 12.97 -16.85
N HIS A 244 10.12 13.74 -16.15
CA HIS A 244 9.72 14.95 -15.43
C HIS A 244 8.51 14.68 -14.53
N ILE A 245 8.67 13.69 -13.65
CA ILE A 245 7.63 13.23 -12.72
C ILE A 245 7.26 14.36 -11.77
N THR A 246 5.96 14.59 -11.63
CA THR A 246 5.43 15.64 -10.74
C THR A 246 4.92 15.08 -9.42
N HIS A 247 4.43 13.83 -9.42
CA HIS A 247 3.80 13.19 -8.27
C HIS A 247 4.27 11.74 -8.13
N SER A 248 4.34 11.26 -6.89
CA SER A 248 4.62 9.85 -6.61
C SER A 248 4.07 9.47 -5.23
N GLN A 249 3.78 8.18 -5.02
CA GLN A 249 3.47 7.63 -3.70
C GLN A 249 4.47 6.53 -3.36
N LEU A 250 5.08 6.65 -2.20
CA LEU A 250 6.19 5.82 -1.74
C LEU A 250 5.88 5.22 -0.36
N VAL A 251 6.81 4.41 0.12
CA VAL A 251 6.82 3.92 1.50
C VAL A 251 8.17 4.24 2.15
N PRO A 252 8.26 4.38 3.49
CA PRO A 252 9.48 4.80 4.18
C PRO A 252 10.73 3.97 3.89
N THR A 253 10.58 2.66 3.65
CA THR A 253 11.71 1.81 3.26
C THR A 253 12.33 2.19 1.91
N MET A 254 11.56 2.76 1.00
CA MET A 254 12.08 3.31 -0.26
C MET A 254 12.94 4.55 0.00
N PHE A 255 12.52 5.43 0.92
CA PHE A 255 13.33 6.57 1.36
C PHE A 255 14.67 6.13 1.94
N VAL A 256 14.64 5.18 2.88
CA VAL A 256 15.86 4.62 3.48
C VAL A 256 16.81 4.08 2.41
N ARG A 257 16.29 3.34 1.42
CA ARG A 257 17.10 2.77 0.33
C ARG A 257 17.70 3.86 -0.57
N MET A 258 16.95 4.92 -0.88
CA MET A 258 17.44 6.04 -1.69
C MET A 258 18.48 6.89 -0.94
N LEU A 259 18.28 7.15 0.35
CA LEU A 259 19.26 7.88 1.17
C LEU A 259 20.59 7.12 1.32
N LYS A 260 20.57 5.80 1.15
CA LYS A 260 21.76 4.93 1.20
C LYS A 260 22.51 4.83 -0.13
N LEU A 261 22.03 5.45 -1.20
CA LEU A 261 22.79 5.60 -2.43
C LEU A 261 24.01 6.53 -2.20
N PRO A 262 25.13 6.32 -2.94
CA PRO A 262 26.27 7.24 -2.91
C PRO A 262 25.86 8.68 -3.28
N ASP A 263 26.55 9.67 -2.72
CA ASP A 263 26.21 11.07 -2.92
C ASP A 263 26.31 11.51 -4.39
N ASP A 264 27.28 10.99 -5.13
CA ASP A 264 27.45 11.24 -6.56
C ASP A 264 26.29 10.68 -7.39
N VAL A 265 25.74 9.54 -6.98
CA VAL A 265 24.53 8.96 -7.61
C VAL A 265 23.32 9.83 -7.30
N ARG A 266 23.13 10.25 -6.04
CA ARG A 266 22.02 11.08 -5.64
C ARG A 266 22.03 12.47 -6.31
N ALA A 267 23.22 13.01 -6.59
CA ALA A 267 23.39 14.31 -7.23
C ALA A 267 23.28 14.26 -8.78
N ARG A 268 23.17 13.08 -9.39
CA ARG A 268 23.20 12.91 -10.84
C ARG A 268 21.92 13.32 -11.54
N TYR A 269 20.79 13.21 -10.85
CA TYR A 269 19.46 13.33 -11.45
C TYR A 269 18.76 14.63 -11.04
N ASP A 270 18.08 15.26 -12.00
CA ASP A 270 17.25 16.43 -11.75
C ASP A 270 15.87 16.03 -11.20
N LEU A 271 15.63 16.34 -9.95
CA LEU A 271 14.37 16.05 -9.25
C LEU A 271 13.46 17.28 -9.13
N SER A 272 13.80 18.40 -9.77
CA SER A 272 13.09 19.68 -9.64
C SER A 272 11.65 19.66 -10.17
N SER A 273 11.31 18.68 -11.01
CA SER A 273 9.95 18.47 -11.49
C SER A 273 9.00 17.95 -10.42
N LEU A 274 9.52 17.30 -9.36
CA LEU A 274 8.72 16.66 -8.31
C LEU A 274 8.06 17.72 -7.41
N LYS A 275 6.74 17.75 -7.40
CA LYS A 275 5.92 18.67 -6.60
C LYS A 275 5.34 18.02 -5.36
N VAL A 276 5.00 16.73 -5.46
CA VAL A 276 4.33 15.97 -4.41
C VAL A 276 4.88 14.56 -4.36
N ALA A 277 5.51 14.21 -3.25
CA ALA A 277 5.91 12.86 -2.89
C ALA A 277 5.13 12.44 -1.64
N ILE A 278 4.20 11.50 -1.80
CA ILE A 278 3.33 11.06 -0.71
C ILE A 278 3.92 9.81 -0.10
N HIS A 279 3.97 9.71 1.22
CA HIS A 279 4.29 8.43 1.85
C HIS A 279 3.26 8.02 2.90
N ALA A 280 3.18 6.73 3.13
CA ALA A 280 2.28 6.09 4.10
C ALA A 280 2.67 4.63 4.34
N ALA A 281 1.77 3.85 4.89
CA ALA A 281 1.79 2.39 5.09
C ALA A 281 2.70 1.88 6.21
N ALA A 282 3.71 2.64 6.62
CA ALA A 282 4.58 2.31 7.75
C ALA A 282 5.05 3.60 8.44
N PRO A 283 5.46 3.55 9.70
CA PRO A 283 6.09 4.67 10.37
C PRO A 283 7.36 5.11 9.63
N CYS A 284 7.54 6.41 9.48
CA CYS A 284 8.75 6.99 8.90
C CYS A 284 9.62 7.57 10.02
N PRO A 285 10.86 7.08 10.22
CA PRO A 285 11.76 7.68 11.20
C PRO A 285 11.95 9.18 10.95
N VAL A 286 11.95 9.97 12.02
CA VAL A 286 12.03 11.44 11.94
C VAL A 286 13.26 11.87 11.16
N ASP A 287 14.43 11.27 11.45
CA ASP A 287 15.69 11.61 10.78
C ASP A 287 15.67 11.28 9.28
N VAL A 288 15.03 10.14 8.91
CA VAL A 288 14.85 9.75 7.51
C VAL A 288 14.03 10.79 6.76
N LYS A 289 12.90 11.22 7.33
CA LYS A 289 12.04 12.21 6.68
C LYS A 289 12.68 13.58 6.63
N HIS A 290 13.41 13.99 7.67
CA HIS A 290 14.22 15.22 7.63
C HIS A 290 15.28 15.17 6.52
N ALA A 291 16.03 14.08 6.41
CA ALA A 291 17.03 13.92 5.37
C ALA A 291 16.41 13.98 3.96
N MET A 292 15.25 13.33 3.76
CA MET A 292 14.51 13.38 2.49
C MET A 292 14.02 14.79 2.16
N ILE A 293 13.46 15.53 3.13
CA ILE A 293 13.01 16.92 2.93
C ILE A 293 14.21 17.82 2.63
N SER A 294 15.36 17.62 3.29
CA SER A 294 16.58 18.36 3.02
C SER A 294 17.11 18.12 1.60
N TRP A 295 16.91 16.92 1.06
CA TRP A 295 17.36 16.56 -0.29
C TRP A 295 16.36 16.97 -1.38
N TRP A 296 15.06 16.64 -1.21
CA TRP A 296 14.04 16.87 -2.25
C TRP A 296 13.31 18.20 -2.12
N GLY A 297 13.52 18.93 -1.02
CA GLY A 297 12.73 20.09 -0.66
C GLY A 297 11.41 19.72 0.04
N PRO A 298 10.57 20.74 0.34
CA PRO A 298 9.33 20.57 1.09
C PRO A 298 8.19 20.03 0.20
N VAL A 299 8.40 18.88 -0.42
CA VAL A 299 7.46 18.20 -1.32
C VAL A 299 6.94 16.87 -0.75
N ILE A 300 7.37 16.48 0.48
CA ILE A 300 7.08 15.18 1.08
C ILE A 300 5.86 15.27 2.00
N PHE A 301 4.74 14.78 1.51
CA PHE A 301 3.48 14.67 2.22
C PHE A 301 3.35 13.31 2.90
N GLU A 302 2.57 13.25 3.97
CA GLU A 302 2.27 12.00 4.65
C GLU A 302 0.77 11.89 4.91
N TYR A 303 0.26 10.67 4.86
CA TYR A 303 -1.06 10.35 5.39
C TYR A 303 -1.03 9.07 6.22
N TYR A 304 -1.96 8.97 7.15
CA TYR A 304 -2.24 7.74 7.87
C TYR A 304 -3.69 7.32 7.62
N SER A 305 -3.85 6.09 7.21
CA SER A 305 -5.13 5.42 7.00
C SER A 305 -4.90 3.91 6.94
N ALA A 306 -5.97 3.15 6.83
CA ALA A 306 -5.94 1.71 6.59
C ALA A 306 -6.77 1.35 5.36
N THR A 307 -6.65 0.09 4.91
CA THR A 307 -7.43 -0.44 3.77
C THR A 307 -8.93 -0.31 4.01
N GLU A 308 -9.33 -0.40 5.26
CA GLU A 308 -10.68 -0.23 5.78
C GLU A 308 -11.30 1.14 5.47
N GLY A 309 -10.48 2.18 5.35
CA GLY A 309 -10.94 3.52 4.97
C GLY A 309 -11.86 4.21 6.00
N ALA A 310 -11.88 3.74 7.24
CA ALA A 310 -12.73 4.32 8.30
C ALA A 310 -12.19 5.65 8.84
N GLY A 311 -10.95 5.98 8.57
CA GLY A 311 -10.33 7.24 8.97
C GLY A 311 -9.19 7.61 8.03
N PHE A 312 -8.89 8.90 7.97
CA PHE A 312 -7.78 9.42 7.16
C PHE A 312 -7.22 10.69 7.80
N THR A 313 -5.91 10.71 8.05
CA THR A 313 -5.20 11.94 8.44
C THR A 313 -4.24 12.34 7.33
N ALA A 314 -3.89 13.61 7.25
CA ALA A 314 -2.89 14.11 6.32
C ALA A 314 -2.06 15.23 6.96
N ILE A 315 -0.81 15.34 6.50
CA ILE A 315 0.12 16.40 6.91
C ILE A 315 0.95 16.86 5.71
N SER A 316 1.04 18.17 5.54
CA SER A 316 1.93 18.80 4.59
C SER A 316 3.38 18.80 5.09
N PRO A 317 4.38 18.99 4.20
CA PRO A 317 5.77 19.08 4.62
C PRO A 317 6.04 20.26 5.58
N GLN A 318 5.35 21.38 5.41
CA GLN A 318 5.51 22.56 6.29
C GLN A 318 4.97 22.29 7.69
N GLU A 319 3.79 21.69 7.80
CA GLU A 319 3.22 21.29 9.09
C GLU A 319 4.08 20.24 9.78
N TRP A 320 4.61 19.27 8.99
CA TRP A 320 5.46 18.23 9.54
C TRP A 320 6.78 18.76 10.08
N LEU A 321 7.41 19.75 9.41
CA LEU A 321 8.62 20.41 9.90
C LEU A 321 8.39 21.15 11.23
N ALA A 322 7.17 21.65 11.46
CA ALA A 322 6.77 22.24 12.73
C ALA A 322 6.42 21.18 13.81
N ARG A 323 6.06 19.96 13.40
CA ARG A 323 5.65 18.85 14.28
C ARG A 323 6.22 17.51 13.81
N PRO A 324 7.55 17.33 13.94
CA PRO A 324 8.20 16.08 13.50
C PRO A 324 7.60 14.84 14.19
N GLY A 325 7.36 13.80 13.40
CA GLY A 325 6.79 12.53 13.87
C GLY A 325 5.26 12.47 13.89
N SER A 326 4.56 13.59 13.60
CA SER A 326 3.11 13.58 13.43
C SER A 326 2.71 12.98 12.08
N VAL A 327 1.59 12.27 12.04
CA VAL A 327 0.91 11.80 10.82
C VAL A 327 -0.25 12.72 10.41
N GLY A 328 -0.35 13.89 11.02
CA GLY A 328 -1.26 14.95 10.65
C GLY A 328 -2.58 15.00 11.41
N LYS A 329 -3.48 15.83 10.88
CA LYS A 329 -4.84 15.99 11.41
C LYS A 329 -5.83 15.13 10.64
N SER A 330 -6.96 14.85 11.28
CA SER A 330 -8.04 14.12 10.61
C SER A 330 -8.64 14.92 9.46
N ILE A 331 -8.73 14.27 8.31
CA ILE A 331 -9.47 14.73 7.13
C ILE A 331 -10.80 13.95 7.01
N LEU A 332 -10.82 12.71 7.52
CA LEU A 332 -12.00 11.86 7.53
C LEU A 332 -12.13 11.17 8.88
N GLY A 333 -13.26 11.36 9.54
CA GLY A 333 -13.57 10.83 10.87
C GLY A 333 -12.95 11.65 12.01
N GLU A 334 -13.63 11.76 13.15
CA GLU A 334 -13.09 12.36 14.37
C GLU A 334 -12.14 11.38 15.05
N ILE A 335 -10.91 11.79 15.36
CA ILE A 335 -9.98 10.96 16.13
C ILE A 335 -10.39 10.97 17.60
N ARG A 336 -10.51 9.80 18.19
CA ARG A 336 -10.71 9.58 19.62
C ARG A 336 -9.60 8.69 20.14
N VAL A 337 -8.98 9.10 21.22
CA VAL A 337 -7.96 8.31 21.93
C VAL A 337 -8.59 7.81 23.22
N LEU A 338 -8.57 6.51 23.46
CA LEU A 338 -9.22 5.88 24.60
C LEU A 338 -8.21 5.09 25.45
N ASP A 339 -8.44 5.06 26.76
CA ASP A 339 -7.77 4.16 27.68
C ASP A 339 -8.28 2.71 27.52
N ASP A 340 -7.76 1.79 28.34
CA ASP A 340 -8.19 0.39 28.35
C ASP A 340 -9.61 0.18 28.90
N ASP A 341 -10.12 1.13 29.69
CA ASP A 341 -11.48 1.13 30.24
C ASP A 341 -12.50 1.76 29.27
N GLY A 342 -12.05 2.30 28.14
CA GLY A 342 -12.88 2.94 27.10
C GLY A 342 -13.18 4.42 27.38
N ASN A 343 -12.53 5.05 28.35
CA ASN A 343 -12.68 6.48 28.60
C ASN A 343 -11.87 7.30 27.61
N ARG A 344 -12.44 8.44 27.18
CA ARG A 344 -11.73 9.37 26.28
C ARG A 344 -10.60 10.07 27.03
N LEU A 345 -9.41 9.98 26.46
CA LEU A 345 -8.20 10.63 26.96
C LEU A 345 -8.09 12.07 26.47
N GLY A 346 -7.37 12.88 27.24
CA GLY A 346 -7.05 14.27 26.92
C GLY A 346 -5.88 14.40 25.93
N PRO A 347 -5.53 15.66 25.55
CA PRO A 347 -4.38 15.92 24.71
C PRO A 347 -3.08 15.37 25.31
N ASN A 348 -2.24 14.82 24.43
CA ASN A 348 -0.93 14.23 24.76
C ASN A 348 -0.95 12.93 25.58
N GLU A 349 -2.12 12.44 25.98
CA GLU A 349 -2.26 11.13 26.61
C GLU A 349 -2.26 10.02 25.55
N VAL A 350 -1.53 8.93 25.83
CA VAL A 350 -1.37 7.79 24.90
C VAL A 350 -2.42 6.74 25.16
N GLY A 351 -3.13 6.33 24.11
CA GLY A 351 -4.15 5.29 24.19
C GLY A 351 -4.48 4.71 22.82
N ARG A 352 -5.55 3.93 22.75
CA ARG A 352 -6.03 3.31 21.50
C ARG A 352 -6.74 4.34 20.62
N ILE A 353 -6.42 4.30 19.32
CA ILE A 353 -6.96 5.25 18.33
C ILE A 353 -8.24 4.69 17.71
N PHE A 354 -9.26 5.54 17.68
CA PHE A 354 -10.54 5.29 17.01
C PHE A 354 -10.86 6.44 16.05
N PHE A 355 -11.59 6.13 14.96
CA PHE A 355 -12.15 7.12 14.04
C PHE A 355 -13.67 7.06 14.10
N HIS A 356 -14.29 8.12 14.58
CA HIS A 356 -15.75 8.24 14.67
C HIS A 356 -16.31 9.02 13.49
N GLY A 357 -17.40 8.53 12.89
CA GLY A 357 -18.06 9.22 11.76
C GLY A 357 -17.26 9.20 10.45
N GLY A 358 -16.30 8.28 10.31
CA GLY A 358 -15.52 8.09 9.09
C GLY A 358 -16.22 7.23 8.04
N GLY A 359 -15.43 6.60 7.17
CA GLY A 359 -15.91 5.70 6.12
C GLY A 359 -16.51 4.41 6.67
N SER A 360 -17.48 3.84 5.96
CA SER A 360 -18.09 2.55 6.27
C SER A 360 -17.40 1.42 5.52
N PHE A 361 -17.15 0.31 6.19
CA PHE A 361 -16.62 -0.91 5.63
C PHE A 361 -17.16 -2.14 6.36
N SER A 362 -16.96 -3.30 5.77
CA SER A 362 -17.13 -4.59 6.44
C SER A 362 -16.02 -5.54 6.02
N TYR A 363 -15.66 -6.47 6.90
CA TYR A 363 -14.88 -7.62 6.46
C TYR A 363 -15.79 -8.61 5.75
N HIS A 364 -15.40 -8.98 4.54
CA HIS A 364 -16.18 -9.89 3.68
C HIS A 364 -16.32 -11.24 4.37
N ASN A 365 -17.55 -11.75 4.43
CA ASN A 365 -17.91 -13.01 5.09
C ASN A 365 -17.51 -13.13 6.58
N ASP A 366 -17.17 -12.01 7.26
CA ASP A 366 -16.73 -12.03 8.66
C ASP A 366 -17.42 -10.91 9.47
N PRO A 367 -18.72 -11.06 9.79
CA PRO A 367 -19.46 -10.07 10.57
C PRO A 367 -18.97 -9.94 12.01
N GLU A 368 -18.49 -11.04 12.62
CA GLU A 368 -17.94 -11.02 13.99
C GLU A 368 -16.69 -10.14 14.06
N LYS A 369 -15.78 -10.31 13.11
CA LYS A 369 -14.59 -9.46 13.02
C LYS A 369 -14.97 -8.00 12.72
N THR A 370 -15.95 -7.77 11.85
CA THR A 370 -16.45 -6.42 11.60
C THR A 370 -16.94 -5.78 12.90
N ALA A 371 -17.77 -6.48 13.66
CA ALA A 371 -18.24 -6.00 14.96
C ALA A 371 -17.10 -5.77 15.97
N SER A 372 -16.07 -6.60 15.97
CA SER A 372 -14.93 -6.50 16.92
C SER A 372 -14.05 -5.26 16.75
N VAL A 373 -14.09 -4.60 15.59
CA VAL A 373 -13.32 -3.37 15.31
C VAL A 373 -14.19 -2.11 15.32
N MET A 374 -15.50 -2.28 15.50
CA MET A 374 -16.48 -1.20 15.60
C MET A 374 -16.93 -1.03 17.05
N SER A 375 -17.13 0.19 17.47
CA SER A 375 -17.68 0.54 18.79
C SER A 375 -18.52 1.82 18.69
N GLU A 376 -19.13 2.23 19.78
CA GLU A 376 -19.78 3.56 19.91
C GLU A 376 -18.77 4.72 19.70
N HIS A 377 -17.49 4.46 19.91
CA HIS A 377 -16.42 5.43 19.68
C HIS A 377 -15.94 5.49 18.22
N GLY A 378 -16.42 4.61 17.35
CA GLY A 378 -16.04 4.48 15.94
C GLY A 378 -15.24 3.22 15.65
N ALA A 379 -14.52 3.22 14.53
CA ALA A 379 -13.68 2.11 14.09
C ALA A 379 -12.23 2.28 14.55
N THR A 380 -11.58 1.17 14.92
CA THR A 380 -10.15 1.13 15.23
C THR A 380 -9.38 0.28 14.24
N PHE A 381 -8.14 0.69 13.93
CA PHE A 381 -7.17 -0.11 13.17
C PHE A 381 -6.22 -0.89 14.08
N GLY A 382 -6.38 -0.76 15.41
CA GLY A 382 -5.56 -1.41 16.42
C GLY A 382 -4.23 -0.68 16.69
N ASP A 383 -4.14 0.58 16.30
CA ASP A 383 -2.96 1.42 16.54
C ASP A 383 -3.10 2.19 17.86
N ILE A 384 -1.95 2.47 18.49
CA ILE A 384 -1.80 3.26 19.71
C ILE A 384 -1.12 4.58 19.35
N GLY A 385 -1.56 5.66 19.99
CA GLY A 385 -0.99 6.99 19.78
C GLY A 385 -1.63 8.04 20.67
N ARG A 386 -1.31 9.29 20.39
CA ARG A 386 -1.83 10.45 21.09
C ARG A 386 -2.17 11.56 20.11
N VAL A 387 -3.02 12.45 20.51
CA VAL A 387 -3.34 13.70 19.79
C VAL A 387 -2.83 14.88 20.63
N ASP A 388 -2.16 15.83 20.00
CA ASP A 388 -1.73 17.04 20.70
C ASP A 388 -2.89 18.07 20.88
N GLU A 389 -2.60 19.18 21.56
CA GLU A 389 -3.58 20.26 21.82
C GLU A 389 -4.14 20.89 20.54
N GLU A 390 -3.39 20.81 19.43
CA GLU A 390 -3.80 21.37 18.15
C GLU A 390 -4.48 20.35 17.22
N GLY A 391 -4.64 19.08 17.66
CA GLY A 391 -5.32 18.01 16.93
C GLY A 391 -4.43 17.19 16.00
N TYR A 392 -3.10 17.28 16.11
CA TYR A 392 -2.17 16.44 15.35
C TYR A 392 -1.99 15.07 16.00
N LEU A 393 -2.14 14.02 15.21
CA LEU A 393 -1.96 12.64 15.63
C LEU A 393 -0.49 12.23 15.55
N PHE A 394 -0.04 11.56 16.61
CA PHE A 394 1.27 10.91 16.70
C PHE A 394 1.05 9.42 16.98
N LEU A 395 1.54 8.56 16.09
CA LEU A 395 1.47 7.12 16.27
C LEU A 395 2.62 6.65 17.15
N THR A 396 2.35 5.75 18.08
CA THR A 396 3.35 5.13 18.94
C THR A 396 3.72 3.74 18.43
N ASP A 397 2.73 2.84 18.30
CA ASP A 397 2.90 1.47 17.77
C ASP A 397 1.53 0.83 17.52
N ARG A 398 1.53 -0.47 17.20
CA ARG A 398 0.34 -1.31 17.22
C ARG A 398 0.17 -2.02 18.55
N ALA A 399 -1.05 -2.05 19.07
CA ALA A 399 -1.36 -2.76 20.30
C ALA A 399 -0.89 -4.23 20.29
N ALA A 400 -0.99 -4.89 19.13
CA ALA A 400 -0.58 -6.29 18.95
C ALA A 400 0.94 -6.53 18.98
N PHE A 401 1.76 -5.49 18.93
CA PHE A 401 3.23 -5.59 18.93
C PHE A 401 3.88 -5.06 20.22
N MET A 402 3.10 -4.44 21.08
CA MET A 402 3.57 -3.94 22.36
C MET A 402 4.20 -5.07 23.17
N ILE A 403 5.37 -4.82 23.72
CA ILE A 403 6.14 -5.74 24.57
C ILE A 403 5.87 -5.36 26.02
N ILE A 404 5.51 -6.33 26.84
CA ILE A 404 5.33 -6.10 28.28
C ILE A 404 6.57 -6.61 29.02
N SER A 405 7.52 -5.71 29.28
CA SER A 405 8.78 -6.02 29.90
C SER A 405 8.84 -5.47 31.34
N GLY A 406 8.85 -6.35 32.33
CA GLY A 406 8.86 -5.95 33.73
C GLY A 406 7.69 -5.09 34.17
N GLY A 407 6.51 -5.28 33.56
CA GLY A 407 5.33 -4.45 33.80
C GLY A 407 5.34 -3.09 33.07
N VAL A 408 6.34 -2.85 32.22
CA VAL A 408 6.43 -1.62 31.42
C VAL A 408 6.03 -1.93 29.99
N ASN A 409 5.13 -1.11 29.43
CA ASN A 409 4.76 -1.15 28.02
C ASN A 409 5.91 -0.59 27.17
N VAL A 410 6.58 -1.44 26.41
CA VAL A 410 7.65 -1.07 25.48
C VAL A 410 7.11 -1.17 24.05
N TYR A 411 7.29 -0.11 23.31
CA TYR A 411 6.87 -0.01 21.91
C TYR A 411 8.07 -0.30 21.00
N PRO A 412 8.09 -1.44 20.28
CA PRO A 412 9.19 -1.84 19.41
C PRO A 412 9.63 -0.80 18.41
N GLN A 413 8.69 0.02 17.92
CA GLN A 413 8.94 1.02 16.89
C GLN A 413 10.02 2.04 17.29
N GLU A 414 10.15 2.38 18.58
CA GLU A 414 11.18 3.31 19.04
C GLU A 414 12.59 2.74 18.83
N ALA A 415 12.78 1.45 19.16
CA ALA A 415 14.05 0.76 18.94
C ALA A 415 14.31 0.52 17.43
N GLU A 416 13.28 0.19 16.64
CA GLU A 416 13.39 0.07 15.18
C GLU A 416 13.82 1.38 14.53
N ASN A 417 13.21 2.50 14.89
CA ASN A 417 13.54 3.84 14.37
C ASN A 417 15.00 4.21 14.72
N THR A 418 15.46 3.86 15.92
CA THR A 418 16.84 4.11 16.33
C THR A 418 17.83 3.25 15.55
N LEU A 419 17.59 1.94 15.47
CA LEU A 419 18.50 1.00 14.81
C LEU A 419 18.60 1.25 13.30
N ILE A 420 17.51 1.57 12.62
CA ILE A 420 17.52 1.81 11.16
C ILE A 420 18.36 3.04 10.77
N SER A 421 18.53 3.98 11.71
CA SER A 421 19.37 5.17 11.50
C SER A 421 20.86 4.86 11.59
N HIS A 422 21.25 3.68 12.09
CA HIS A 422 22.65 3.28 12.15
C HIS A 422 23.23 3.00 10.75
N PRO A 423 24.47 3.46 10.43
CA PRO A 423 25.08 3.27 9.11
C PRO A 423 25.16 1.81 8.65
N GLU A 424 25.47 0.89 9.56
CA GLU A 424 25.64 -0.54 9.26
C GLU A 424 24.32 -1.31 9.12
N VAL A 425 23.17 -0.72 9.45
CA VAL A 425 21.87 -1.39 9.40
C VAL A 425 21.18 -1.13 8.07
N ALA A 426 20.84 -2.18 7.33
CA ALA A 426 20.04 -2.10 6.11
C ALA A 426 18.54 -2.16 6.41
N ASP A 427 18.16 -3.04 7.37
CA ASP A 427 16.79 -3.23 7.82
C ASP A 427 16.76 -3.81 9.24
N VAL A 428 15.61 -3.66 9.96
CA VAL A 428 15.48 -4.10 11.34
C VAL A 428 14.05 -4.47 11.70
N ALA A 429 13.93 -5.45 12.58
CA ALA A 429 12.70 -5.86 13.24
C ALA A 429 12.93 -5.93 14.75
N VAL A 430 12.02 -5.39 15.56
CA VAL A 430 12.05 -5.51 17.02
C VAL A 430 10.73 -6.10 17.51
N PHE A 431 10.81 -7.05 18.45
CA PHE A 431 9.64 -7.70 19.04
C PHE A 431 9.98 -8.31 20.42
N GLY A 432 8.94 -8.65 21.19
CA GLY A 432 9.09 -9.36 22.46
C GLY A 432 9.35 -10.85 22.26
N ILE A 433 10.28 -11.37 23.04
CA ILE A 433 10.49 -12.80 23.24
C ILE A 433 10.25 -13.15 24.72
N PRO A 434 9.82 -14.38 25.06
CA PRO A 434 9.64 -14.78 26.46
C PRO A 434 10.92 -14.58 27.27
N ASP A 435 10.77 -14.03 28.48
CA ASP A 435 11.86 -13.84 29.47
C ASP A 435 11.35 -14.21 30.84
N GLU A 436 12.08 -15.08 31.56
CA GLU A 436 11.67 -15.66 32.85
C GLU A 436 11.51 -14.62 33.98
N VAL A 437 12.24 -13.51 33.89
CA VAL A 437 12.27 -12.46 34.93
C VAL A 437 11.33 -11.30 34.56
N MET A 438 11.35 -10.89 33.29
CA MET A 438 10.66 -9.69 32.82
C MET A 438 9.31 -10.00 32.14
N GLY A 439 8.93 -11.27 31.98
CA GLY A 439 7.80 -11.70 31.17
C GLY A 439 8.15 -11.70 29.69
N GLU A 440 8.51 -10.55 29.15
CA GLU A 440 9.08 -10.41 27.82
C GLU A 440 10.37 -9.59 27.84
N ALA A 441 11.30 -9.93 26.94
CA ALA A 441 12.49 -9.14 26.65
C ALA A 441 12.45 -8.57 25.25
N VAL A 442 12.99 -7.38 25.08
CA VAL A 442 13.15 -6.76 23.76
C VAL A 442 14.23 -7.52 22.99
N HIS A 443 13.87 -7.97 21.80
CA HIS A 443 14.73 -8.70 20.87
C HIS A 443 14.72 -8.00 19.51
N ALA A 444 15.88 -7.89 18.87
CA ALA A 444 16.00 -7.33 17.52
C ALA A 444 16.54 -8.38 16.54
N VAL A 445 16.06 -8.33 15.31
CA VAL A 445 16.65 -9.02 14.16
C VAL A 445 17.05 -7.95 13.15
N VAL A 446 18.33 -7.93 12.81
CA VAL A 446 18.92 -6.89 11.97
C VAL A 446 19.42 -7.51 10.66
N GLN A 447 19.11 -6.86 9.57
CA GLN A 447 19.78 -7.05 8.29
C GLN A 447 20.93 -6.04 8.22
N PRO A 448 22.19 -6.48 8.33
CA PRO A 448 23.31 -5.56 8.18
C PRO A 448 23.52 -5.22 6.69
N ARG A 449 24.18 -4.11 6.40
CA ARG A 449 24.60 -3.76 5.04
C ARG A 449 25.60 -4.75 4.46
N ASP A 450 26.49 -5.24 5.30
CA ASP A 450 27.47 -6.28 4.99
C ASP A 450 27.30 -7.43 5.97
N MET A 451 26.86 -8.59 5.47
CA MET A 451 26.74 -9.81 6.28
C MET A 451 28.08 -10.28 6.85
N GLY A 452 29.21 -9.88 6.27
CA GLY A 452 30.53 -10.13 6.81
C GLY A 452 30.80 -9.44 8.15
N ARG A 453 30.02 -8.41 8.50
CA ARG A 453 30.06 -7.70 9.77
C ARG A 453 29.19 -8.36 10.85
N ALA A 454 28.27 -9.26 10.45
CA ALA A 454 27.36 -9.93 11.40
C ALA A 454 28.14 -10.73 12.45
N GLY A 455 27.93 -10.40 13.74
CA GLY A 455 28.60 -11.08 14.84
C GLY A 455 28.55 -10.28 16.14
N PRO A 456 29.21 -10.78 17.19
CA PRO A 456 29.15 -10.18 18.54
C PRO A 456 29.64 -8.73 18.58
N ASP A 457 30.59 -8.34 17.76
CA ASP A 457 31.11 -6.97 17.73
C ASP A 457 30.06 -5.99 17.21
N LEU A 458 29.37 -6.30 16.10
CA LEU A 458 28.29 -5.47 15.59
C LEU A 458 27.07 -5.49 16.52
N GLU A 459 26.75 -6.62 17.14
CA GLU A 459 25.69 -6.70 18.15
C GLU A 459 25.95 -5.73 19.30
N ALA A 460 27.17 -5.77 19.88
CA ALA A 460 27.56 -4.87 20.96
C ALA A 460 27.52 -3.39 20.56
N GLU A 461 27.99 -3.06 19.35
CA GLU A 461 27.95 -1.72 18.76
C GLU A 461 26.51 -1.21 18.66
N LEU A 462 25.60 -2.02 18.09
CA LEU A 462 24.20 -1.65 17.89
C LEU A 462 23.43 -1.53 19.22
N ILE A 463 23.68 -2.42 20.18
CA ILE A 463 23.07 -2.31 21.52
C ILE A 463 23.56 -1.04 22.23
N ALA A 464 24.86 -0.73 22.15
CA ALA A 464 25.40 0.51 22.70
C ALA A 464 24.76 1.75 22.05
N TYR A 465 24.62 1.73 20.72
CA TYR A 465 23.99 2.81 19.96
C TYR A 465 22.54 3.09 20.41
N VAL A 466 21.77 2.03 20.68
CA VAL A 466 20.40 2.17 21.20
C VAL A 466 20.42 2.68 22.65
N ARG A 467 21.32 2.18 23.50
CA ARG A 467 21.43 2.57 24.92
C ARG A 467 21.77 4.03 25.12
N GLU A 468 22.51 4.63 24.22
CA GLU A 468 22.82 6.07 24.26
C GLU A 468 21.60 6.96 23.98
N ARG A 469 20.55 6.41 23.35
CA ARG A 469 19.41 7.17 22.82
C ARG A 469 18.07 6.81 23.46
N LEU A 470 17.94 5.62 24.00
CA LEU A 470 16.71 5.13 24.61
C LEU A 470 16.96 4.62 26.03
N SER A 471 15.89 4.61 26.84
CA SER A 471 15.93 4.03 28.18
C SER A 471 16.24 2.52 28.11
N HIS A 472 16.93 2.01 29.14
CA HIS A 472 17.42 0.62 29.19
C HIS A 472 16.35 -0.45 28.93
N VAL A 473 15.12 -0.23 29.40
CA VAL A 473 14.01 -1.16 29.21
C VAL A 473 13.60 -1.32 27.76
N LYS A 474 13.85 -0.30 26.91
CA LYS A 474 13.55 -0.29 25.49
C LYS A 474 14.67 -0.88 24.61
N CYS A 475 15.84 -1.12 25.20
CA CYS A 475 17.00 -1.60 24.47
C CYS A 475 16.90 -3.12 24.22
N PRO A 476 17.23 -3.60 23.02
CA PRO A 476 17.35 -5.03 22.79
C PRO A 476 18.35 -5.69 23.75
N LYS A 477 17.95 -6.80 24.37
CA LYS A 477 18.87 -7.65 25.14
C LYS A 477 19.78 -8.47 24.23
N ARG A 478 19.30 -8.77 23.02
CA ARG A 478 20.01 -9.57 22.02
C ARG A 478 19.63 -9.10 20.61
N ILE A 479 20.58 -9.21 19.68
CA ILE A 479 20.40 -8.94 18.26
C ILE A 479 20.83 -10.16 17.46
N ASP A 480 19.91 -10.71 16.67
CA ASP A 480 20.22 -11.71 15.66
C ASP A 480 20.39 -11.05 14.28
N PHE A 481 21.17 -11.67 13.40
CA PHE A 481 21.41 -11.15 12.05
C PHE A 481 20.82 -12.05 10.98
N ARG A 482 20.23 -11.44 9.96
CA ARG A 482 19.71 -12.11 8.75
C ARG A 482 20.09 -11.35 7.50
N ALA A 483 20.31 -12.07 6.40
CA ALA A 483 20.63 -11.48 5.11
C ALA A 483 19.44 -10.72 4.52
N GLU A 484 18.19 -11.10 4.89
CA GLU A 484 16.96 -10.46 4.47
C GLU A 484 15.88 -10.63 5.54
N LEU A 485 15.10 -9.57 5.76
CA LEU A 485 13.92 -9.62 6.64
C LEU A 485 12.64 -9.88 5.84
N PRO A 486 11.69 -10.65 6.39
CA PRO A 486 10.43 -10.95 5.74
C PRO A 486 9.54 -9.70 5.69
N ARG A 487 9.63 -8.95 4.60
CA ARG A 487 8.78 -7.80 4.35
C ARG A 487 7.77 -8.06 3.23
N HIS A 488 6.61 -7.51 3.43
CA HIS A 488 5.65 -7.30 2.37
C HIS A 488 6.18 -6.23 1.40
N ASP A 489 5.76 -6.25 0.14
CA ASP A 489 6.23 -5.27 -0.86
C ASP A 489 5.80 -3.82 -0.55
N THR A 490 4.82 -3.62 0.35
CA THR A 490 4.51 -2.31 0.96
C THR A 490 5.52 -1.86 2.01
N GLY A 491 6.58 -2.62 2.24
CA GLY A 491 7.52 -2.38 3.33
C GLY A 491 7.06 -2.88 4.71
N LYS A 492 5.81 -3.37 4.84
CA LYS A 492 5.31 -3.90 6.12
C LYS A 492 6.05 -5.19 6.50
N LEU A 493 6.56 -5.22 7.73
CA LEU A 493 7.32 -6.34 8.27
C LEU A 493 6.41 -7.47 8.79
N TYR A 494 6.73 -8.71 8.44
CA TYR A 494 6.07 -9.90 8.97
C TYR A 494 6.76 -10.41 10.23
N LYS A 495 6.61 -9.69 11.35
CA LYS A 495 7.26 -10.04 12.64
C LYS A 495 6.95 -11.49 13.08
N ARG A 496 5.79 -12.05 12.73
CA ARG A 496 5.42 -13.43 13.04
C ARG A 496 6.33 -14.51 12.43
N LEU A 497 7.04 -14.17 11.34
CA LEU A 497 7.97 -15.08 10.67
C LEU A 497 9.39 -15.00 11.28
N LEU A 498 9.57 -14.12 12.25
CA LEU A 498 10.83 -13.91 12.96
C LEU A 498 10.80 -14.41 14.41
N LYS A 499 9.59 -14.68 14.96
CA LYS A 499 9.35 -15.26 16.28
C LYS A 499 9.51 -16.76 16.29
#